data_c4416a90694a1b00e1da8c06ab8f8a26
#
_entry.id   c4416a90694a1b00e1da8c06ab8f8a26
#
_cell.length_a   1.000
_cell.length_b   1.000
_cell.length_c   1.000
_cell.angle_alpha   90.00
_cell.angle_beta   90.00
_cell.angle_gamma   90.00
#
_symmetry.space_group_name_H-M   'P 1'
#
loop_
_entity.id
_entity.type
_entity.pdbx_description
1 polymer ?
#
loop_
_entity_poly.entity_id
_entity_poly.type
_entity_poly.pdbx_seq_one_letter_code
_entity_poly.pdbx_strand_id
1 'polypeptide(L)'
;LSAASFLGVAGLMLKDGMGALWYPVGFTAGYILMLVLVAAPMRRSGALTVPDFAEARLASPPLRKLAAVVVLVIGALYLVPQFRTAGLVLTVVSGTPYWFGVTVAGAAVAATLALGGMRAATYVQAFQFVLKLLLFIIPAVWLLASVGEDVRHRALNPEEFTHFERDTTVTFRVDATLEPGGFVPAGTRMEFPAGAQVPHVVGSTPPGGVEWQLPLLDFGHSGYPLLGTLAVLVATSLGTMGLPHVIMRFHTSPDGRAARRTAAITVGLLGVFYLFPGIYGVLGRVLVPHLYLSGATDTAVVAMPLQVDSGWRGTLFTTLLTAGAFAAFLATSLGLLLAVSGAIAHDLSPGGLGRLRVTVLAAAAVVVVLALFAAHLDAGLLVTWGFTVAASTFSPLLVLGIWWPRLTAPGAICGVAAGLLSSSGAIAVTLFGPPLPGVLAILVTQPAMWTVPLAAVTMVLVSLRGRPPAWAMTAMLRLHLDEAREPMFQPRRGNRSAWSSRRWWTVRRMLRRSGR
;
A
#
# COMPACT_ATOMS: atom_id res chain seq x y z
N LEU A 1 4.85 0.57 -7.38
CA LEU A 1 5.55 -0.42 -6.54
C LEU A 1 5.92 0.22 -5.20
N SER A 2 5.37 -0.31 -4.11
CA SER A 2 5.64 0.09 -2.73
C SER A 2 6.66 -0.84 -2.07
N ALA A 3 7.11 -0.51 -0.84
CA ALA A 3 7.90 -1.44 -0.04
C ALA A 3 7.10 -2.73 0.24
N ALA A 4 5.78 -2.64 0.46
CA ALA A 4 4.93 -3.81 0.62
C ALA A 4 4.91 -4.71 -0.62
N SER A 5 4.97 -4.16 -1.84
CA SER A 5 5.10 -4.96 -3.07
C SER A 5 6.51 -5.51 -3.25
N PHE A 6 7.54 -4.71 -2.92
CA PHE A 6 8.93 -5.05 -3.19
C PHE A 6 9.50 -6.06 -2.18
N LEU A 7 9.16 -5.92 -0.91
CA LEU A 7 9.64 -6.76 0.19
C LEU A 7 8.53 -7.59 0.82
N GLY A 8 7.37 -6.96 1.05
CA GLY A 8 6.31 -7.53 1.87
C GLY A 8 5.68 -8.80 1.30
N VAL A 9 5.51 -8.91 -0.03
CA VAL A 9 4.89 -10.13 -0.62
C VAL A 9 5.77 -11.37 -0.37
N ALA A 10 7.09 -11.25 -0.56
CA ALA A 10 8.01 -12.35 -0.29
C ALA A 10 8.07 -12.67 1.23
N GLY A 11 8.03 -11.63 2.07
CA GLY A 11 7.96 -11.78 3.52
C GLY A 11 6.66 -12.44 4.00
N LEU A 12 5.53 -12.08 3.40
CA LEU A 12 4.25 -12.73 3.67
C LEU A 12 4.23 -14.18 3.22
N MET A 13 4.85 -14.52 2.09
CA MET A 13 4.98 -15.92 1.68
C MET A 13 5.82 -16.73 2.67
N LEU A 14 6.90 -16.15 3.20
CA LEU A 14 7.71 -16.80 4.22
C LEU A 14 6.90 -17.06 5.51
N LYS A 15 5.99 -16.14 5.87
CA LYS A 15 5.17 -16.20 7.09
C LYS A 15 3.87 -17.01 6.91
N ASP A 16 3.15 -16.78 5.80
CA ASP A 16 1.78 -17.25 5.60
C ASP A 16 1.65 -18.25 4.44
N GLY A 17 2.77 -18.70 3.88
CA GLY A 17 2.82 -19.70 2.82
C GLY A 17 2.40 -19.17 1.43
N MET A 18 2.10 -20.13 0.52
CA MET A 18 1.74 -19.86 -0.88
C MET A 18 0.44 -19.05 -1.01
N GLY A 19 -0.46 -19.16 -0.05
CA GLY A 19 -1.69 -18.36 -0.01
C GLY A 19 -1.44 -16.84 -0.04
N ALA A 20 -0.26 -16.36 0.39
CA ALA A 20 0.11 -14.95 0.33
C ALA A 20 0.17 -14.39 -1.11
N LEU A 21 0.22 -15.23 -2.14
CA LEU A 21 0.15 -14.78 -3.54
C LEU A 21 -1.21 -14.15 -3.91
N TRP A 22 -2.24 -14.30 -3.10
CA TRP A 22 -3.50 -13.57 -3.31
C TRP A 22 -3.38 -12.06 -3.11
N TYR A 23 -2.40 -11.57 -2.34
CA TYR A 23 -2.14 -10.13 -2.21
C TYR A 23 -1.78 -9.47 -3.56
N PRO A 24 -0.76 -9.92 -4.32
CA PRO A 24 -0.47 -9.38 -5.64
C PRO A 24 -1.60 -9.56 -6.65
N VAL A 25 -2.37 -10.66 -6.57
CA VAL A 25 -3.58 -10.83 -7.39
C VAL A 25 -4.60 -9.72 -7.11
N GLY A 26 -4.90 -9.47 -5.84
CA GLY A 26 -5.82 -8.41 -5.44
C GLY A 26 -5.30 -7.01 -5.81
N PHE A 27 -4.02 -6.71 -5.62
CA PHE A 27 -3.43 -5.43 -6.06
C PHE A 27 -3.58 -5.23 -7.58
N THR A 28 -3.28 -6.26 -8.38
CA THR A 28 -3.40 -6.18 -9.84
C THR A 28 -4.86 -6.04 -10.27
N ALA A 29 -5.77 -6.80 -9.68
CA ALA A 29 -7.21 -6.68 -9.91
C ALA A 29 -7.72 -5.26 -9.59
N GLY A 30 -7.24 -4.66 -8.51
CA GLY A 30 -7.60 -3.29 -8.14
C GLY A 30 -7.13 -2.24 -9.15
N TYR A 31 -5.95 -2.38 -9.74
CA TYR A 31 -5.52 -1.52 -10.84
C TYR A 31 -6.36 -1.72 -12.11
N ILE A 32 -6.82 -2.96 -12.39
CA ILE A 32 -7.75 -3.24 -13.49
C ILE A 32 -9.10 -2.56 -13.23
N LEU A 33 -9.64 -2.69 -12.03
CA LEU A 33 -10.88 -2.00 -11.63
C LEU A 33 -10.73 -0.48 -11.75
N MET A 34 -9.60 0.06 -11.30
CA MET A 34 -9.29 1.48 -11.43
C MET A 34 -9.20 1.93 -12.89
N LEU A 35 -8.58 1.13 -13.76
CA LEU A 35 -8.48 1.37 -15.20
C LEU A 35 -9.88 1.47 -15.85
N VAL A 36 -10.75 0.54 -15.52
CA VAL A 36 -12.06 0.42 -16.14
C VAL A 36 -13.04 1.45 -15.59
N LEU A 37 -13.11 1.59 -14.26
CA LEU A 37 -14.18 2.32 -13.59
C LEU A 37 -13.83 3.77 -13.25
N VAL A 38 -12.55 4.10 -13.01
CA VAL A 38 -12.17 5.36 -12.36
C VAL A 38 -11.28 6.25 -13.24
N ALA A 39 -10.29 5.69 -13.94
CA ALA A 39 -9.20 6.47 -14.56
C ALA A 39 -9.69 7.59 -15.50
N ALA A 40 -10.53 7.28 -16.48
CA ALA A 40 -11.01 8.27 -17.44
C ALA A 40 -12.04 9.23 -16.83
N PRO A 41 -13.09 8.77 -16.11
CA PRO A 41 -14.02 9.67 -15.44
C PRO A 41 -13.34 10.63 -14.46
N MET A 42 -12.39 10.13 -13.67
CA MET A 42 -11.66 10.95 -12.72
C MET A 42 -10.82 12.02 -13.42
N ARG A 43 -10.19 11.69 -14.55
CA ARG A 43 -9.46 12.69 -15.35
C ARG A 43 -10.40 13.74 -15.94
N ARG A 44 -11.56 13.34 -16.45
CA ARG A 44 -12.57 14.23 -17.04
C ARG A 44 -13.24 15.14 -16.02
N SER A 45 -13.36 14.69 -14.75
CA SER A 45 -13.93 15.51 -13.68
C SER A 45 -13.13 16.80 -13.44
N GLY A 46 -11.83 16.82 -13.77
CA GLY A 46 -10.93 17.92 -13.47
C GLY A 46 -10.56 18.06 -12.00
N ALA A 47 -11.06 17.20 -11.13
CA ALA A 47 -10.77 17.21 -9.70
C ALA A 47 -9.31 16.79 -9.45
N LEU A 48 -8.64 17.47 -8.51
CA LEU A 48 -7.25 17.18 -8.14
C LEU A 48 -7.14 16.00 -7.18
N THR A 49 -8.10 15.91 -6.26
CA THR A 49 -8.12 14.93 -5.17
C THR A 49 -9.48 14.22 -5.13
N VAL A 50 -9.55 13.11 -4.37
CA VAL A 50 -10.84 12.44 -4.11
C VAL A 50 -11.80 13.34 -3.32
N PRO A 51 -11.36 14.10 -2.29
CA PRO A 51 -12.18 15.13 -1.66
C PRO A 51 -12.72 16.19 -2.63
N ASP A 52 -11.90 16.69 -3.56
CA ASP A 52 -12.35 17.64 -4.61
C ASP A 52 -13.42 17.02 -5.50
N PHE A 53 -13.23 15.74 -5.91
CA PHE A 53 -14.20 15.02 -6.72
C PHE A 53 -15.54 14.89 -5.99
N ALA A 54 -15.51 14.53 -4.71
CA ALA A 54 -16.69 14.37 -3.89
C ALA A 54 -17.49 15.67 -3.77
N GLU A 55 -16.81 16.80 -3.52
CA GLU A 55 -17.43 18.12 -3.48
C GLU A 55 -17.97 18.53 -4.86
N ALA A 56 -17.17 18.40 -5.90
CA ALA A 56 -17.58 18.78 -7.27
C ALA A 56 -18.81 17.98 -7.73
N ARG A 57 -18.85 16.68 -7.39
CA ARG A 57 -19.94 15.78 -7.80
C ARG A 57 -21.24 16.02 -7.05
N LEU A 58 -21.18 16.40 -5.76
CA LEU A 58 -22.35 16.48 -4.87
C LEU A 58 -22.58 17.87 -4.26
N ALA A 59 -21.77 18.87 -4.61
CA ALA A 59 -21.81 20.24 -4.10
C ALA A 59 -21.82 20.32 -2.56
N SER A 60 -21.04 19.46 -1.90
CA SER A 60 -21.06 19.28 -0.45
C SER A 60 -19.69 19.51 0.21
N PRO A 61 -19.44 20.72 0.77
CA PRO A 61 -18.24 21.00 1.55
C PRO A 61 -18.04 20.07 2.77
N PRO A 62 -19.10 19.65 3.51
CA PRO A 62 -18.93 18.68 4.58
C PRO A 62 -18.38 17.33 4.10
N LEU A 63 -18.84 16.84 2.94
CA LEU A 63 -18.34 15.61 2.35
C LEU A 63 -16.85 15.72 1.99
N ARG A 64 -16.41 16.88 1.44
CA ARG A 64 -14.99 17.15 1.19
C ARG A 64 -14.15 17.02 2.44
N LYS A 65 -14.58 17.64 3.55
CA LYS A 65 -13.86 17.58 4.83
C LYS A 65 -13.80 16.16 5.36
N LEU A 66 -14.92 15.41 5.33
CA LEU A 66 -14.94 14.01 5.73
C LEU A 66 -14.01 13.16 4.86
N ALA A 67 -14.04 13.33 3.54
CA ALA A 67 -13.14 12.65 2.63
C ALA A 67 -11.65 13.00 2.90
N ALA A 68 -11.36 14.25 3.26
CA ALA A 68 -10.01 14.65 3.66
C ALA A 68 -9.53 13.92 4.93
N VAL A 69 -10.42 13.77 5.93
CA VAL A 69 -10.11 12.95 7.13
C VAL A 69 -9.82 11.50 6.74
N VAL A 70 -10.60 10.92 5.83
CA VAL A 70 -10.33 9.56 5.31
C VAL A 70 -8.94 9.48 4.65
N VAL A 71 -8.52 10.49 3.88
CA VAL A 71 -7.17 10.55 3.30
C VAL A 71 -6.09 10.52 4.40
N LEU A 72 -6.31 11.21 5.52
CA LEU A 72 -5.36 11.20 6.65
C LEU A 72 -5.24 9.81 7.28
N VAL A 73 -6.37 9.13 7.50
CA VAL A 73 -6.38 7.77 8.09
C VAL A 73 -5.70 6.77 7.16
N ILE A 74 -6.07 6.74 5.87
CA ILE A 74 -5.42 5.87 4.88
C ILE A 74 -3.92 6.20 4.79
N GLY A 75 -3.59 7.49 4.77
CA GLY A 75 -2.21 7.97 4.70
C GLY A 75 -1.38 7.49 5.89
N ALA A 76 -1.88 7.58 7.10
CA ALA A 76 -1.20 7.10 8.30
C ALA A 76 -0.99 5.59 8.26
N LEU A 77 -2.07 4.81 8.04
CA LEU A 77 -2.01 3.34 7.98
C LEU A 77 -1.07 2.82 6.89
N TYR A 78 -0.84 3.58 5.84
CA TYR A 78 0.02 3.15 4.73
C TYR A 78 1.44 3.75 4.79
N LEU A 79 1.64 4.95 5.37
CA LEU A 79 2.97 5.56 5.55
C LEU A 79 3.75 4.90 6.69
N VAL A 80 3.10 4.59 7.79
CA VAL A 80 3.73 3.96 8.96
C VAL A 80 4.50 2.68 8.57
N PRO A 81 3.91 1.69 7.88
CA PRO A 81 4.65 0.51 7.45
C PRO A 81 5.78 0.80 6.47
N GLN A 82 5.68 1.85 5.64
CA GLN A 82 6.78 2.22 4.77
C GLN A 82 8.01 2.65 5.59
N PHE A 83 7.83 3.54 6.58
CA PHE A 83 8.93 4.02 7.43
C PHE A 83 9.46 2.92 8.34
N ARG A 84 8.57 2.07 8.87
CA ARG A 84 8.95 0.87 9.64
C ARG A 84 9.86 -0.06 8.83
N THR A 85 9.44 -0.42 7.62
CA THR A 85 10.23 -1.32 6.76
C THR A 85 11.58 -0.70 6.37
N ALA A 86 11.64 0.61 6.11
CA ALA A 86 12.90 1.30 5.87
C ALA A 86 13.86 1.22 7.08
N GLY A 87 13.31 1.40 8.29
CA GLY A 87 14.07 1.22 9.54
C GLY A 87 14.61 -0.19 9.70
N LEU A 88 13.79 -1.21 9.49
CA LEU A 88 14.18 -2.62 9.59
C LEU A 88 15.24 -3.01 8.55
N VAL A 89 15.06 -2.63 7.30
CA VAL A 89 16.03 -2.90 6.22
C VAL A 89 17.40 -2.31 6.58
N LEU A 90 17.42 -1.05 7.05
CA LEU A 90 18.68 -0.41 7.44
C LEU A 90 19.33 -1.13 8.63
N THR A 91 18.54 -1.52 9.63
CA THR A 91 19.04 -2.29 10.77
C THR A 91 19.66 -3.63 10.34
N VAL A 92 19.00 -4.36 9.43
CA VAL A 92 19.50 -5.68 8.98
C VAL A 92 20.76 -5.56 8.14
N VAL A 93 20.84 -4.53 7.27
CA VAL A 93 21.95 -4.37 6.32
C VAL A 93 23.16 -3.69 6.95
N SER A 94 22.97 -2.70 7.82
CA SER A 94 24.06 -1.87 8.37
C SER A 94 24.30 -2.00 9.87
N GLY A 95 23.46 -2.78 10.57
CA GLY A 95 23.54 -2.91 12.03
C GLY A 95 23.11 -1.66 12.81
N THR A 96 22.61 -0.61 12.13
CA THR A 96 22.20 0.64 12.80
C THR A 96 20.92 0.43 13.62
N PRO A 97 20.70 1.23 14.69
CA PRO A 97 19.48 1.16 15.47
C PRO A 97 18.23 1.45 14.62
N TYR A 98 17.14 0.78 14.89
CA TYR A 98 15.86 0.93 14.18
C TYR A 98 15.37 2.39 14.08
N TRP A 99 15.42 3.14 15.20
CA TRP A 99 14.99 4.53 15.24
C TRP A 99 15.77 5.44 14.27
N PHE A 100 17.05 5.15 14.07
CA PHE A 100 17.91 5.91 13.15
C PHE A 100 17.43 5.74 11.70
N GLY A 101 17.16 4.48 11.29
CA GLY A 101 16.66 4.18 9.95
C GLY A 101 15.30 4.84 9.66
N VAL A 102 14.37 4.78 10.62
CA VAL A 102 13.05 5.42 10.51
C VAL A 102 13.20 6.94 10.37
N THR A 103 14.06 7.55 11.18
CA THR A 103 14.27 9.02 11.18
C THR A 103 14.92 9.49 9.88
N VAL A 104 15.97 8.80 9.42
CA VAL A 104 16.65 9.12 8.15
C VAL A 104 15.69 9.00 6.98
N ALA A 105 14.89 7.94 6.95
CA ALA A 105 13.88 7.73 5.93
C ALA A 105 12.83 8.85 5.92
N GLY A 106 12.30 9.22 7.08
CA GLY A 106 11.35 10.31 7.23
C GLY A 106 11.91 11.66 6.80
N ALA A 107 13.15 11.96 7.21
CA ALA A 107 13.85 13.19 6.81
C ALA A 107 14.09 13.26 5.30
N ALA A 108 14.50 12.15 4.66
CA ALA A 108 14.73 12.09 3.22
C ALA A 108 13.45 12.37 2.42
N VAL A 109 12.31 11.75 2.82
CA VAL A 109 11.01 11.98 2.20
C VAL A 109 10.55 13.43 2.38
N ALA A 110 10.62 13.94 3.60
CA ALA A 110 10.19 15.30 3.93
C ALA A 110 11.04 16.35 3.18
N ALA A 111 12.36 16.19 3.15
CA ALA A 111 13.27 17.08 2.44
C ALA A 111 13.01 17.06 0.92
N THR A 112 12.86 15.87 0.33
CA THR A 112 12.57 15.73 -1.11
C THR A 112 11.29 16.45 -1.51
N LEU A 113 10.23 16.34 -0.70
CA LEU A 113 8.94 16.96 -1.00
C LEU A 113 8.94 18.46 -0.71
N ALA A 114 9.56 18.89 0.40
CA ALA A 114 9.63 20.30 0.79
C ALA A 114 10.48 21.15 -0.18
N LEU A 115 11.56 20.57 -0.73
CA LEU A 115 12.51 21.25 -1.64
C LEU A 115 12.11 21.08 -3.12
N GLY A 116 11.71 19.87 -3.52
CA GLY A 116 11.52 19.51 -4.93
C GLY A 116 10.10 19.77 -5.49
N GLY A 117 9.09 19.80 -4.65
CA GLY A 117 7.70 19.95 -5.06
C GLY A 117 7.15 18.79 -5.92
N MET A 118 5.94 18.97 -6.47
CA MET A 118 5.18 17.89 -7.15
C MET A 118 5.82 17.43 -8.48
N ARG A 119 6.45 18.32 -9.24
CA ARG A 119 7.04 17.97 -10.55
C ARG A 119 8.27 17.08 -10.37
N ALA A 120 9.18 17.46 -9.48
CA ALA A 120 10.37 16.67 -9.18
C ALA A 120 9.97 15.27 -8.68
N ALA A 121 8.98 15.17 -7.78
CA ALA A 121 8.47 13.89 -7.31
C ALA A 121 7.97 12.98 -8.44
N THR A 122 7.30 13.51 -9.46
CA THR A 122 6.76 12.70 -10.58
C THR A 122 7.88 12.12 -11.46
N TYR A 123 8.89 12.92 -11.83
CA TYR A 123 10.02 12.43 -12.64
C TYR A 123 10.87 11.42 -11.88
N VAL A 124 11.16 11.70 -10.61
CA VAL A 124 11.90 10.77 -9.73
C VAL A 124 11.18 9.44 -9.63
N GLN A 125 9.84 9.45 -9.45
CA GLN A 125 9.07 8.22 -9.33
C GLN A 125 8.99 7.42 -10.64
N ALA A 126 8.94 8.06 -11.80
CA ALA A 126 8.95 7.38 -13.10
C ALA A 126 10.31 6.66 -13.31
N PHE A 127 11.42 7.36 -13.05
CA PHE A 127 12.76 6.76 -13.08
C PHE A 127 12.89 5.61 -12.07
N GLN A 128 12.48 5.84 -10.83
CA GLN A 128 12.51 4.82 -9.77
C GLN A 128 11.67 3.60 -10.09
N PHE A 129 10.61 3.72 -10.89
CA PHE A 129 9.79 2.57 -11.28
C PHE A 129 10.59 1.57 -12.13
N VAL A 130 11.25 2.06 -13.18
CA VAL A 130 12.09 1.21 -14.05
C VAL A 130 13.28 0.66 -13.26
N LEU A 131 13.94 1.52 -12.48
CA LEU A 131 15.05 1.11 -11.64
C LEU A 131 14.65 -0.03 -10.68
N LYS A 132 13.54 0.10 -9.96
CA LYS A 132 13.05 -0.94 -9.05
C LYS A 132 12.74 -2.25 -9.75
N LEU A 133 12.17 -2.19 -10.95
CA LEU A 133 11.89 -3.38 -11.74
C LEU A 133 13.18 -4.14 -12.03
N LEU A 134 14.21 -3.45 -12.52
CA LEU A 134 15.52 -4.05 -12.81
C LEU A 134 16.22 -4.55 -11.55
N LEU A 135 16.25 -3.73 -10.49
CA LEU A 135 16.87 -4.08 -9.20
C LEU A 135 16.18 -5.24 -8.47
N PHE A 136 14.98 -5.61 -8.88
CA PHE A 136 14.27 -6.77 -8.35
C PHE A 136 14.42 -8.01 -9.22
N ILE A 137 14.30 -7.85 -10.53
CA ILE A 137 14.34 -8.97 -11.49
C ILE A 137 15.75 -9.54 -11.63
N ILE A 138 16.76 -8.68 -11.79
CA ILE A 138 18.14 -9.14 -12.04
C ILE A 138 18.67 -10.00 -10.87
N PRO A 139 18.55 -9.56 -9.60
CA PRO A 139 18.95 -10.42 -8.49
C PRO A 139 18.12 -11.70 -8.34
N ALA A 140 16.82 -11.68 -8.69
CA ALA A 140 15.99 -12.90 -8.67
C ALA A 140 16.50 -13.94 -9.65
N VAL A 141 16.82 -13.52 -10.88
CA VAL A 141 17.38 -14.41 -11.91
C VAL A 141 18.75 -14.93 -11.48
N TRP A 142 19.59 -14.06 -10.91
CA TRP A 142 20.89 -14.48 -10.36
C TRP A 142 20.75 -15.49 -9.23
N LEU A 143 19.84 -15.26 -8.28
CA LEU A 143 19.56 -16.21 -7.18
C LEU A 143 19.18 -17.59 -7.75
N LEU A 144 18.23 -17.65 -8.68
CA LEU A 144 17.83 -18.90 -9.32
C LEU A 144 18.98 -19.63 -10.02
N ALA A 145 19.90 -18.89 -10.65
CA ALA A 145 21.05 -19.46 -11.33
C ALA A 145 22.17 -19.89 -10.39
N SER A 146 22.31 -19.23 -9.23
CA SER A 146 23.44 -19.43 -8.29
C SER A 146 23.14 -20.40 -7.16
N VAL A 147 21.87 -20.66 -6.90
CA VAL A 147 21.44 -21.62 -5.86
C VAL A 147 21.73 -23.05 -6.32
N GLY A 148 22.32 -23.85 -5.43
CA GLY A 148 22.61 -25.26 -5.66
C GLY A 148 21.35 -26.10 -5.95
N GLU A 149 21.52 -27.24 -6.59
CA GLU A 149 20.42 -28.13 -6.96
C GLU A 149 19.64 -28.63 -5.74
N ASP A 150 20.33 -28.95 -4.65
CA ASP A 150 19.71 -29.38 -3.39
C ASP A 150 18.81 -28.31 -2.78
N VAL A 151 19.27 -27.05 -2.73
CA VAL A 151 18.47 -25.93 -2.21
C VAL A 151 17.27 -25.69 -3.12
N ARG A 152 17.45 -25.80 -4.44
CA ARG A 152 16.36 -25.65 -5.41
C ARG A 152 15.32 -26.76 -5.23
N HIS A 153 15.76 -28.00 -5.08
CA HIS A 153 14.88 -29.15 -4.84
C HIS A 153 14.05 -28.95 -3.56
N ARG A 154 14.71 -28.62 -2.44
CA ARG A 154 14.03 -28.34 -1.15
C ARG A 154 13.09 -27.14 -1.22
N ALA A 155 13.47 -26.10 -1.95
CA ALA A 155 12.62 -24.92 -2.13
C ALA A 155 11.35 -25.24 -2.93
N LEU A 156 11.46 -26.09 -3.96
CA LEU A 156 10.33 -26.51 -4.81
C LEU A 156 9.53 -27.68 -4.21
N ASN A 157 10.06 -28.35 -3.20
CA ASN A 157 9.41 -29.46 -2.50
C ASN A 157 9.05 -29.07 -1.05
N PRO A 158 8.01 -28.23 -0.85
CA PRO A 158 7.64 -27.72 0.46
C PRO A 158 6.99 -28.76 1.39
N GLU A 159 6.76 -29.99 0.95
CA GLU A 159 6.31 -31.10 1.82
C GLU A 159 7.33 -31.42 2.92
N GLU A 160 8.61 -31.16 2.67
CA GLU A 160 9.66 -31.30 3.67
C GLU A 160 9.66 -30.10 4.62
N PHE A 161 9.79 -30.39 5.92
CA PHE A 161 9.99 -29.34 6.92
C PHE A 161 11.32 -28.63 6.69
N THR A 162 11.31 -27.32 6.91
CA THR A 162 12.52 -26.50 6.78
C THR A 162 13.47 -26.77 7.94
N HIS A 163 14.75 -26.98 7.64
CA HIS A 163 15.84 -27.15 8.61
C HIS A 163 16.85 -26.01 8.47
N PHE A 164 17.57 -25.72 9.54
CA PHE A 164 18.70 -24.81 9.50
C PHE A 164 19.88 -25.48 8.77
N GLU A 165 20.45 -24.82 7.77
CA GLU A 165 21.61 -25.33 7.02
C GLU A 165 22.92 -25.23 7.80
N ARG A 166 22.99 -24.32 8.75
CA ARG A 166 24.16 -24.03 9.57
C ARG A 166 23.74 -23.65 10.99
N ASP A 167 24.68 -23.70 11.92
CA ASP A 167 24.45 -23.16 13.26
C ASP A 167 23.99 -21.72 13.16
N THR A 168 22.81 -21.44 13.69
CA THR A 168 22.14 -20.14 13.49
C THR A 168 21.67 -19.60 14.84
N THR A 169 22.15 -18.41 15.18
CA THR A 169 21.63 -17.65 16.33
C THR A 169 20.50 -16.76 15.88
N VAL A 170 19.32 -16.94 16.46
CA VAL A 170 18.14 -16.14 16.19
C VAL A 170 17.89 -15.19 17.36
N THR A 171 17.75 -13.90 17.08
CA THR A 171 17.29 -12.91 18.06
C THR A 171 15.83 -12.56 17.77
N PHE A 172 14.93 -12.87 18.68
CA PHE A 172 13.51 -12.58 18.56
C PHE A 172 13.29 -11.08 18.72
N ARG A 173 12.66 -10.45 17.76
CA ARG A 173 12.36 -9.00 17.78
C ARG A 173 10.96 -8.69 18.29
N VAL A 174 10.11 -9.69 18.31
CA VAL A 174 8.73 -9.67 18.81
C VAL A 174 8.53 -10.86 19.72
N ASP A 175 7.58 -10.77 20.64
CA ASP A 175 7.14 -11.89 21.43
C ASP A 175 6.61 -13.00 20.51
N ALA A 176 7.02 -14.22 20.74
CA ALA A 176 6.62 -15.38 19.93
C ALA A 176 6.28 -16.57 20.85
N THR A 177 5.34 -17.39 20.42
CA THR A 177 5.10 -18.70 21.04
C THR A 177 5.53 -19.76 20.04
N LEU A 178 6.46 -20.62 20.42
CA LEU A 178 7.00 -21.67 19.58
C LEU A 178 6.35 -23.03 19.91
N GLU A 179 6.15 -23.82 18.86
CA GLU A 179 5.72 -25.22 18.98
C GLU A 179 6.76 -26.15 18.31
N PRO A 180 7.39 -27.06 19.06
CA PRO A 180 7.45 -27.14 20.53
C PRO A 180 8.37 -26.05 21.09
N GLY A 181 8.14 -25.57 22.31
CA GLY A 181 9.09 -24.67 22.97
C GLY A 181 8.48 -23.61 23.90
N GLY A 182 7.22 -23.22 23.72
CA GLY A 182 6.54 -22.28 24.59
C GLY A 182 6.81 -20.80 24.27
N PHE A 183 6.47 -19.91 25.21
CA PHE A 183 6.57 -18.46 25.03
C PHE A 183 8.03 -17.98 25.07
N VAL A 184 8.40 -17.17 24.08
CA VAL A 184 9.73 -16.56 23.92
C VAL A 184 9.54 -15.04 23.85
N PRO A 185 10.02 -14.27 24.85
CA PRO A 185 9.89 -12.82 24.85
C PRO A 185 10.83 -12.16 23.83
N ALA A 186 10.45 -10.99 23.35
CA ALA A 186 11.28 -10.15 22.50
C ALA A 186 12.63 -9.85 23.17
N GLY A 187 13.71 -9.84 22.38
CA GLY A 187 15.08 -9.68 22.85
C GLY A 187 15.79 -11.01 23.21
N THR A 188 15.08 -12.13 23.31
CA THR A 188 15.68 -13.44 23.57
C THR A 188 16.56 -13.86 22.40
N ARG A 189 17.70 -14.46 22.71
CA ARG A 189 18.59 -15.13 21.75
C ARG A 189 18.51 -16.64 21.93
N MET A 190 18.28 -17.36 20.84
CA MET A 190 18.30 -18.82 20.82
C MET A 190 19.25 -19.29 19.73
N GLU A 191 19.99 -20.36 20.02
CA GLU A 191 20.90 -21.01 19.08
C GLU A 191 20.26 -22.28 18.57
N PHE A 192 20.25 -22.44 17.26
CA PHE A 192 19.76 -23.65 16.58
C PHE A 192 20.93 -24.29 15.84
N PRO A 193 21.26 -25.55 16.11
CA PRO A 193 22.32 -26.27 15.41
C PRO A 193 21.95 -26.56 13.97
N ALA A 194 22.95 -26.74 13.12
CA ALA A 194 22.76 -27.20 11.76
C ALA A 194 21.96 -28.51 11.72
N GLY A 195 20.99 -28.63 10.84
CA GLY A 195 20.09 -29.78 10.76
C GLY A 195 18.88 -29.71 11.71
N ALA A 196 18.82 -28.77 12.64
CA ALA A 196 17.64 -28.60 13.49
C ALA A 196 16.43 -28.14 12.64
N GLN A 197 15.27 -28.74 12.93
CA GLN A 197 14.01 -28.31 12.31
C GLN A 197 13.64 -26.90 12.80
N VAL A 198 13.15 -26.05 11.90
CA VAL A 198 12.67 -24.71 12.24
C VAL A 198 11.36 -24.85 13.03
N PRO A 199 11.29 -24.38 14.29
CA PRO A 199 10.07 -24.49 15.09
C PRO A 199 8.93 -23.65 14.49
N HIS A 200 7.71 -24.10 14.72
CA HIS A 200 6.51 -23.37 14.31
C HIS A 200 6.24 -22.19 15.26
N VAL A 201 5.92 -21.03 14.71
CA VAL A 201 5.45 -19.84 15.47
C VAL A 201 3.94 -19.85 15.46
N VAL A 202 3.32 -19.93 16.63
CA VAL A 202 1.86 -19.94 16.77
C VAL A 202 1.23 -18.70 16.10
N GLY A 203 0.22 -18.91 15.28
CA GLY A 203 -0.47 -17.85 14.56
C GLY A 203 0.14 -17.50 13.20
N SER A 204 1.16 -18.26 12.74
CA SER A 204 1.71 -18.18 11.39
C SER A 204 1.71 -19.58 10.74
N THR A 205 1.85 -19.65 9.43
CA THR A 205 1.98 -20.94 8.73
C THR A 205 3.38 -21.53 8.98
N PRO A 206 3.53 -22.82 9.27
CA PRO A 206 4.86 -23.44 9.39
C PRO A 206 5.69 -23.20 8.12
N PRO A 207 7.02 -22.99 8.23
CA PRO A 207 7.85 -22.68 7.06
C PRO A 207 8.12 -23.90 6.15
N GLY A 208 7.36 -24.97 6.30
CA GLY A 208 7.42 -26.19 5.49
C GLY A 208 6.25 -27.11 5.81
N GLY A 209 6.12 -28.20 5.07
CA GLY A 209 5.00 -29.12 5.16
C GLY A 209 3.84 -28.76 4.23
N VAL A 210 2.82 -29.60 4.25
CA VAL A 210 1.63 -29.48 3.36
C VAL A 210 0.91 -28.15 3.55
N GLU A 211 0.86 -27.64 4.77
CA GLU A 211 0.17 -26.39 5.12
C GLU A 211 0.75 -25.17 4.39
N TRP A 212 2.07 -25.12 4.21
CA TRP A 212 2.73 -24.02 3.51
C TRP A 212 2.34 -23.94 2.02
N GLN A 213 1.95 -25.05 1.41
CA GLN A 213 1.54 -25.16 0.01
C GLN A 213 0.07 -24.82 -0.21
N LEU A 214 -0.73 -24.76 0.86
CA LEU A 214 -2.17 -24.52 0.70
C LEU A 214 -2.43 -23.21 -0.06
N PRO A 215 -3.31 -23.23 -1.06
CA PRO A 215 -3.53 -22.10 -1.95
C PRO A 215 -4.34 -20.97 -1.31
N LEU A 216 -4.95 -21.20 -0.14
CA LEU A 216 -5.81 -20.25 0.54
C LEU A 216 -5.17 -19.75 1.84
N LEU A 217 -5.45 -18.49 2.19
CA LEU A 217 -4.97 -17.85 3.42
C LEU A 217 -5.85 -18.25 4.60
N ASP A 218 -5.29 -18.99 5.55
CA ASP A 218 -5.95 -19.27 6.83
C ASP A 218 -5.27 -18.49 7.97
N PHE A 219 -5.73 -17.28 8.22
CA PHE A 219 -5.19 -16.43 9.27
C PHE A 219 -5.37 -17.06 10.65
N GLY A 220 -4.23 -17.33 11.30
CA GLY A 220 -4.21 -17.86 12.66
C GLY A 220 -4.87 -19.24 12.80
N HIS A 221 -4.88 -20.06 11.73
CA HIS A 221 -5.51 -21.39 11.72
C HIS A 221 -6.98 -21.35 12.15
N SER A 222 -7.69 -20.34 11.67
CA SER A 222 -9.10 -20.09 12.03
C SER A 222 -10.07 -21.17 11.53
N GLY A 223 -9.65 -21.98 10.55
CA GLY A 223 -10.47 -22.97 9.86
C GLY A 223 -11.38 -22.40 8.78
N TYR A 224 -11.20 -21.13 8.41
CA TYR A 224 -12.00 -20.44 7.37
C TYR A 224 -11.12 -19.83 6.25
N PRO A 225 -10.29 -20.62 5.56
CA PRO A 225 -9.31 -20.11 4.60
C PRO A 225 -9.95 -19.38 3.41
N LEU A 226 -11.12 -19.84 2.96
CA LEU A 226 -11.84 -19.18 1.87
C LEU A 226 -12.29 -17.77 2.26
N LEU A 227 -12.82 -17.59 3.48
CA LEU A 227 -13.25 -16.29 3.98
C LEU A 227 -12.06 -15.34 4.13
N GLY A 228 -10.94 -15.82 4.68
CA GLY A 228 -9.71 -15.05 4.80
C GLY A 228 -9.18 -14.58 3.44
N THR A 229 -9.11 -15.48 2.47
CA THR A 229 -8.68 -15.17 1.11
C THR A 229 -9.59 -14.15 0.42
N LEU A 230 -10.91 -14.34 0.48
CA LEU A 230 -11.88 -13.40 -0.10
C LEU A 230 -11.80 -12.03 0.57
N ALA A 231 -11.62 -11.98 1.89
CA ALA A 231 -11.47 -10.73 2.62
C ALA A 231 -10.24 -9.93 2.15
N VAL A 232 -9.10 -10.61 1.96
CA VAL A 232 -7.89 -9.99 1.40
C VAL A 232 -8.11 -9.53 -0.04
N LEU A 233 -8.75 -10.33 -0.88
CA LEU A 233 -9.05 -9.95 -2.26
C LEU A 233 -9.95 -8.71 -2.33
N VAL A 234 -11.01 -8.65 -1.52
CA VAL A 234 -11.90 -7.49 -1.45
C VAL A 234 -11.14 -6.27 -0.93
N ALA A 235 -10.40 -6.41 0.18
CA ALA A 235 -9.60 -5.32 0.75
C ALA A 235 -8.59 -4.77 -0.26
N THR A 236 -7.80 -5.64 -0.87
CA THR A 236 -6.70 -5.22 -1.76
C THR A 236 -7.19 -4.73 -3.12
N SER A 237 -8.19 -5.37 -3.74
CA SER A 237 -8.70 -4.96 -5.05
C SER A 237 -9.50 -3.65 -4.97
N LEU A 238 -10.50 -3.57 -4.11
CA LEU A 238 -11.27 -2.34 -3.95
C LEU A 238 -10.42 -1.25 -3.27
N GLY A 239 -9.58 -1.61 -2.29
CA GLY A 239 -8.68 -0.67 -1.65
C GLY A 239 -7.73 -0.02 -2.64
N THR A 240 -7.07 -0.78 -3.52
CA THR A 240 -6.20 -0.26 -4.58
C THR A 240 -6.95 0.71 -5.49
N MET A 241 -8.19 0.38 -5.88
CA MET A 241 -9.03 1.27 -6.67
C MET A 241 -9.32 2.59 -5.96
N GLY A 242 -9.44 2.59 -4.62
CA GLY A 242 -9.74 3.75 -3.78
C GLY A 242 -8.54 4.55 -3.29
N LEU A 243 -7.29 4.20 -3.63
CA LEU A 243 -6.11 4.87 -3.08
C LEU A 243 -5.96 6.32 -3.56
N PRO A 244 -6.01 7.32 -2.65
CA PRO A 244 -6.03 8.73 -3.04
C PRO A 244 -4.76 9.18 -3.75
N HIS A 245 -3.58 8.72 -3.33
CA HIS A 245 -2.29 9.08 -3.91
C HIS A 245 -2.07 8.50 -5.32
N VAL A 246 -2.78 7.44 -5.70
CA VAL A 246 -2.78 6.88 -7.05
C VAL A 246 -3.75 7.65 -7.95
N ILE A 247 -4.95 7.92 -7.45
CA ILE A 247 -6.00 8.61 -8.18
C ILE A 247 -5.58 10.04 -8.58
N MET A 248 -4.89 10.76 -7.69
CA MET A 248 -4.35 12.10 -7.98
C MET A 248 -3.47 12.14 -9.25
N ARG A 249 -2.85 11.04 -9.64
CA ARG A 249 -1.97 10.99 -10.82
C ARG A 249 -2.71 11.04 -12.13
N PHE A 250 -3.96 10.62 -12.19
CA PHE A 250 -4.77 10.74 -13.41
C PHE A 250 -4.97 12.20 -13.84
N HIS A 251 -4.92 13.13 -12.88
CA HIS A 251 -4.97 14.55 -13.19
C HIS A 251 -3.79 15.05 -14.03
N THR A 252 -2.62 14.41 -13.96
CA THR A 252 -1.44 14.79 -14.75
C THR A 252 -1.52 14.30 -16.20
N SER A 253 -2.43 13.39 -16.53
CA SER A 253 -2.66 12.91 -17.89
C SER A 253 -3.30 14.01 -18.75
N PRO A 254 -2.99 14.11 -20.06
CA PRO A 254 -3.58 15.13 -20.93
C PRO A 254 -5.10 14.94 -21.11
N ASP A 255 -5.55 13.71 -21.24
CA ASP A 255 -6.96 13.36 -21.45
C ASP A 255 -7.34 12.00 -20.83
N GLY A 256 -8.60 11.60 -20.91
CA GLY A 256 -9.10 10.34 -20.35
C GLY A 256 -8.56 9.09 -21.07
N ARG A 257 -8.23 9.19 -22.37
CA ARG A 257 -7.64 8.07 -23.13
C ARG A 257 -6.19 7.85 -22.69
N ALA A 258 -5.42 8.92 -22.51
CA ALA A 258 -4.06 8.84 -21.98
C ALA A 258 -4.04 8.30 -20.55
N ALA A 259 -5.00 8.69 -19.71
CA ALA A 259 -5.14 8.14 -18.37
C ALA A 259 -5.37 6.61 -18.38
N ARG A 260 -6.27 6.12 -19.24
CA ARG A 260 -6.49 4.67 -19.43
C ARG A 260 -5.25 3.97 -19.98
N ARG A 261 -4.59 4.52 -21.01
CA ARG A 261 -3.37 3.93 -21.57
C ARG A 261 -2.26 3.82 -20.53
N THR A 262 -2.05 4.85 -19.73
CA THR A 262 -1.07 4.83 -18.63
C THR A 262 -1.41 3.76 -17.60
N ALA A 263 -2.69 3.66 -17.19
CA ALA A 263 -3.13 2.63 -16.27
C ALA A 263 -2.93 1.21 -16.85
N ALA A 264 -3.25 0.98 -18.12
CA ALA A 264 -3.05 -0.31 -18.78
C ALA A 264 -1.57 -0.73 -18.85
N ILE A 265 -0.68 0.21 -19.20
CA ILE A 265 0.78 -0.03 -19.19
C ILE A 265 1.24 -0.38 -17.77
N THR A 266 0.73 0.34 -16.77
CA THR A 266 1.05 0.09 -15.35
C THR A 266 0.61 -1.32 -14.93
N VAL A 267 -0.58 -1.77 -15.33
CA VAL A 267 -1.08 -3.13 -15.05
C VAL A 267 -0.16 -4.18 -15.68
N GLY A 268 0.24 -4.01 -16.95
CA GLY A 268 1.16 -4.93 -17.62
C GLY A 268 2.52 -5.03 -16.91
N LEU A 269 3.10 -3.89 -16.54
CA LEU A 269 4.38 -3.85 -15.83
C LEU A 269 4.29 -4.41 -14.39
N LEU A 270 3.16 -4.21 -13.71
CA LEU A 270 2.90 -4.83 -12.40
C LEU A 270 2.74 -6.35 -12.54
N GLY A 271 2.06 -6.82 -13.59
CA GLY A 271 1.95 -8.24 -13.88
C GLY A 271 3.31 -8.90 -14.04
N VAL A 272 4.21 -8.28 -14.82
CA VAL A 272 5.60 -8.75 -14.94
C VAL A 272 6.33 -8.75 -13.60
N PHE A 273 6.21 -7.66 -12.83
CA PHE A 273 6.86 -7.57 -11.51
C PHE A 273 6.40 -8.68 -10.56
N TYR A 274 5.10 -8.95 -10.49
CA TYR A 274 4.53 -9.91 -9.52
C TYR A 274 4.81 -11.38 -9.84
N LEU A 275 5.47 -11.70 -10.95
CA LEU A 275 6.00 -13.04 -11.20
C LEU A 275 7.21 -13.38 -10.31
N PHE A 276 7.94 -12.37 -9.81
CA PHE A 276 9.22 -12.57 -9.13
C PHE A 276 9.14 -12.70 -7.59
N PRO A 277 8.22 -12.06 -6.85
CA PRO A 277 8.13 -12.23 -5.40
C PRO A 277 7.98 -13.69 -4.95
N GLY A 278 7.31 -14.52 -5.77
CA GLY A 278 7.21 -15.95 -5.53
C GLY A 278 8.55 -16.66 -5.44
N ILE A 279 9.52 -16.27 -6.30
CA ILE A 279 10.88 -16.80 -6.28
C ILE A 279 11.56 -16.51 -4.94
N TYR A 280 11.47 -15.26 -4.49
CA TYR A 280 12.03 -14.86 -3.19
C TYR A 280 11.32 -15.55 -2.02
N GLY A 281 10.00 -15.74 -2.07
CA GLY A 281 9.25 -16.42 -1.04
C GLY A 281 9.63 -17.89 -0.89
N VAL A 282 9.69 -18.60 -2.02
CA VAL A 282 10.05 -20.02 -2.08
C VAL A 282 11.50 -20.25 -1.65
N LEU A 283 12.45 -19.46 -2.16
CA LEU A 283 13.86 -19.56 -1.76
C LEU A 283 14.09 -19.08 -0.31
N GLY A 284 13.33 -18.06 0.13
CA GLY A 284 13.46 -17.49 1.47
C GLY A 284 13.17 -18.49 2.59
N ARG A 285 12.26 -19.41 2.35
CA ARG A 285 11.93 -20.49 3.28
C ARG A 285 13.17 -21.35 3.63
N VAL A 286 14.00 -21.63 2.65
CA VAL A 286 15.20 -22.47 2.83
C VAL A 286 16.41 -21.65 3.24
N LEU A 287 16.64 -20.50 2.61
CA LEU A 287 17.86 -19.70 2.78
C LEU A 287 17.86 -18.82 4.04
N VAL A 288 16.70 -18.32 4.46
CA VAL A 288 16.58 -17.35 5.57
C VAL A 288 15.48 -17.69 6.58
N PRO A 289 15.35 -18.97 7.02
CA PRO A 289 14.29 -19.37 7.95
C PRO A 289 14.35 -18.65 9.30
N HIS A 290 15.53 -18.18 9.72
CA HIS A 290 15.70 -17.39 10.94
C HIS A 290 14.90 -16.08 10.94
N LEU A 291 14.57 -15.55 9.77
CA LEU A 291 13.75 -14.33 9.66
C LEU A 291 12.27 -14.59 9.97
N TYR A 292 11.81 -15.81 9.74
CA TYR A 292 10.48 -16.26 10.17
C TYR A 292 10.35 -16.23 11.69
N LEU A 293 11.34 -16.78 12.41
CA LEU A 293 11.36 -16.79 13.88
C LEU A 293 11.55 -15.39 14.49
N SER A 294 12.42 -14.59 13.88
CA SER A 294 12.72 -13.24 14.41
C SER A 294 11.62 -12.21 14.16
N GLY A 295 10.58 -12.52 13.37
CA GLY A 295 9.55 -11.57 12.96
C GLY A 295 10.03 -10.50 11.96
N ALA A 296 11.17 -10.73 11.28
CA ALA A 296 11.77 -9.80 10.32
C ALA A 296 11.58 -10.26 8.86
N THR A 297 10.50 -10.95 8.56
CA THR A 297 10.21 -11.55 7.24
C THR A 297 10.24 -10.53 6.09
N ASP A 298 9.89 -9.27 6.35
CA ASP A 298 9.98 -8.18 5.37
C ASP A 298 11.41 -7.93 4.85
N THR A 299 12.45 -8.47 5.51
CA THR A 299 13.84 -8.31 5.09
C THR A 299 14.37 -9.49 4.29
N ALA A 300 13.57 -10.54 4.09
CA ALA A 300 13.98 -11.77 3.42
C ALA A 300 14.64 -11.51 2.05
N VAL A 301 14.02 -10.67 1.22
CA VAL A 301 14.53 -10.34 -0.12
C VAL A 301 15.96 -9.80 -0.10
N VAL A 302 16.27 -8.89 0.83
CA VAL A 302 17.60 -8.25 0.90
C VAL A 302 18.64 -9.12 1.61
N ALA A 303 18.21 -10.06 2.43
CA ALA A 303 19.11 -10.94 3.18
C ALA A 303 19.62 -12.14 2.37
N MET A 304 18.82 -12.64 1.40
CA MET A 304 19.11 -13.88 0.67
C MET A 304 20.44 -13.90 -0.11
N PRO A 305 20.85 -12.84 -0.84
CA PRO A 305 22.06 -12.94 -1.65
C PRO A 305 23.31 -13.26 -0.85
N LEU A 306 23.45 -12.72 0.35
CA LEU A 306 24.59 -13.03 1.25
C LEU A 306 24.56 -14.46 1.81
N GLN A 307 23.41 -15.13 1.80
CA GLN A 307 23.32 -16.54 2.18
C GLN A 307 23.79 -17.46 1.06
N VAL A 308 23.62 -17.04 -0.20
CA VAL A 308 24.06 -17.82 -1.38
C VAL A 308 25.54 -17.60 -1.67
N ASP A 309 26.00 -16.35 -1.58
CA ASP A 309 27.41 -15.98 -1.81
C ASP A 309 27.84 -14.92 -0.79
N SER A 310 28.72 -15.29 0.13
CA SER A 310 29.31 -14.38 1.11
C SER A 310 30.36 -13.44 0.51
N GLY A 311 30.71 -13.60 -0.78
CA GLY A 311 31.69 -12.80 -1.48
C GLY A 311 31.12 -11.51 -2.07
N TRP A 312 31.86 -10.98 -3.07
CA TRP A 312 31.52 -9.68 -3.68
C TRP A 312 30.19 -9.70 -4.44
N ARG A 313 29.78 -10.83 -5.02
CA ARG A 313 28.52 -10.96 -5.76
C ARG A 313 27.32 -10.86 -4.83
N GLY A 314 27.31 -11.61 -3.72
CA GLY A 314 26.24 -11.50 -2.72
C GLY A 314 26.15 -10.11 -2.12
N THR A 315 27.29 -9.47 -1.81
CA THR A 315 27.34 -8.09 -1.35
C THR A 315 26.76 -7.12 -2.38
N LEU A 316 27.11 -7.28 -3.66
CA LEU A 316 26.58 -6.46 -4.75
C LEU A 316 25.06 -6.58 -4.85
N PHE A 317 24.52 -7.81 -4.90
CA PHE A 317 23.08 -8.02 -5.06
C PHE A 317 22.27 -7.63 -3.82
N THR A 318 22.79 -7.82 -2.61
CA THR A 318 22.21 -7.28 -1.38
C THR A 318 22.13 -5.75 -1.42
N THR A 319 23.22 -5.09 -1.88
CA THR A 319 23.25 -3.63 -2.01
C THR A 319 22.25 -3.15 -3.06
N LEU A 320 22.16 -3.81 -4.21
CA LEU A 320 21.20 -3.48 -5.27
C LEU A 320 19.76 -3.65 -4.81
N LEU A 321 19.44 -4.76 -4.13
CA LEU A 321 18.10 -4.99 -3.57
C LEU A 321 17.76 -3.99 -2.48
N THR A 322 18.71 -3.64 -1.64
CA THR A 322 18.55 -2.60 -0.61
C THR A 322 18.26 -1.24 -1.25
N ALA A 323 19.02 -0.86 -2.27
CA ALA A 323 18.77 0.37 -3.03
C ALA A 323 17.38 0.36 -3.69
N GLY A 324 16.97 -0.78 -4.24
CA GLY A 324 15.63 -1.00 -4.80
C GLY A 324 14.52 -0.85 -3.75
N ALA A 325 14.72 -1.42 -2.56
CA ALA A 325 13.80 -1.30 -1.44
C ALA A 325 13.65 0.16 -0.97
N PHE A 326 14.77 0.91 -0.85
CA PHE A 326 14.73 2.34 -0.52
C PHE A 326 14.06 3.16 -1.63
N ALA A 327 14.30 2.86 -2.90
CA ALA A 327 13.62 3.50 -4.00
C ALA A 327 12.10 3.23 -3.98
N ALA A 328 11.69 2.01 -3.60
CA ALA A 328 10.28 1.64 -3.46
C ALA A 328 9.60 2.40 -2.31
N PHE A 329 10.26 2.45 -1.18
CA PHE A 329 9.85 3.20 -0.01
C PHE A 329 9.71 4.70 -0.32
N LEU A 330 10.74 5.34 -0.84
CA LEU A 330 10.75 6.78 -1.16
C LEU A 330 9.63 7.14 -2.15
N ALA A 331 9.48 6.37 -3.24
CA ALA A 331 8.47 6.63 -4.26
C ALA A 331 7.05 6.61 -3.70
N THR A 332 6.74 5.65 -2.83
CA THR A 332 5.41 5.51 -2.24
C THR A 332 5.16 6.56 -1.17
N SER A 333 6.14 6.76 -0.29
CA SER A 333 6.03 7.75 0.79
C SER A 333 5.90 9.18 0.28
N LEU A 334 6.61 9.55 -0.81
CA LEU A 334 6.44 10.85 -1.46
C LEU A 334 5.01 11.05 -1.96
N GLY A 335 4.41 10.04 -2.61
CA GLY A 335 3.03 10.13 -3.09
C GLY A 335 2.00 10.23 -1.97
N LEU A 336 2.15 9.41 -0.93
CA LEU A 336 1.25 9.40 0.22
C LEU A 336 1.38 10.67 1.06
N LEU A 337 2.60 11.12 1.34
CA LEU A 337 2.84 12.34 2.12
C LEU A 337 2.32 13.58 1.37
N LEU A 338 2.43 13.59 0.04
CA LEU A 338 1.82 14.65 -0.79
C LEU A 338 0.29 14.62 -0.68
N ALA A 339 -0.34 13.44 -0.72
CA ALA A 339 -1.79 13.30 -0.58
C ALA A 339 -2.27 13.77 0.81
N VAL A 340 -1.60 13.35 1.88
CA VAL A 340 -1.89 13.74 3.26
C VAL A 340 -1.71 15.25 3.45
N SER A 341 -0.57 15.79 3.04
CA SER A 341 -0.29 17.23 3.17
C SER A 341 -1.21 18.07 2.31
N GLY A 342 -1.58 17.57 1.13
CA GLY A 342 -2.57 18.19 0.26
C GLY A 342 -3.96 18.22 0.89
N ALA A 343 -4.40 17.12 1.50
CA ALA A 343 -5.67 17.05 2.22
C ALA A 343 -5.73 18.07 3.37
N ILE A 344 -4.65 18.24 4.11
CA ILE A 344 -4.58 19.23 5.19
C ILE A 344 -4.56 20.66 4.62
N ALA A 345 -3.63 20.96 3.70
CA ALA A 345 -3.36 22.32 3.24
C ALA A 345 -4.35 22.84 2.19
N HIS A 346 -5.09 21.96 1.52
CA HIS A 346 -6.03 22.29 0.46
C HIS A 346 -7.49 22.02 0.85
N ASP A 347 -7.75 20.87 1.51
CA ASP A 347 -9.12 20.42 1.75
C ASP A 347 -9.65 20.79 3.14
N LEU A 348 -8.81 20.70 4.19
CA LEU A 348 -9.22 21.02 5.57
C LEU A 348 -8.94 22.48 5.94
N SER A 349 -7.79 23.01 5.56
CA SER A 349 -7.35 24.35 5.96
C SER A 349 -6.62 25.03 4.80
N PRO A 350 -7.37 25.61 3.84
CA PRO A 350 -6.80 26.22 2.65
C PRO A 350 -5.68 27.23 2.98
N GLY A 351 -4.52 27.08 2.33
CA GLY A 351 -3.35 27.93 2.55
C GLY A 351 -2.37 27.91 1.38
N GLY A 352 -1.39 28.82 1.39
CA GLY A 352 -0.37 28.94 0.36
C GLY A 352 0.75 27.87 0.47
N LEU A 353 1.76 28.00 -0.41
CA LEU A 353 2.92 27.08 -0.47
C LEU A 353 3.69 26.93 0.86
N GLY A 354 3.76 28.01 1.65
CA GLY A 354 4.40 27.94 2.98
C GLY A 354 3.68 26.98 3.91
N ARG A 355 2.34 27.00 3.93
CA ARG A 355 1.53 26.08 4.72
C ARG A 355 1.71 24.62 4.24
N LEU A 356 1.77 24.39 2.93
CA LEU A 356 2.03 23.05 2.40
C LEU A 356 3.38 22.49 2.89
N ARG A 357 4.44 23.30 2.92
CA ARG A 357 5.74 22.86 3.45
C ARG A 357 5.67 22.52 4.94
N VAL A 358 5.01 23.35 5.73
CA VAL A 358 4.81 23.07 7.16
C VAL A 358 4.01 21.80 7.37
N THR A 359 2.93 21.59 6.62
CA THR A 359 2.12 20.36 6.75
C THR A 359 2.88 19.11 6.29
N VAL A 360 3.76 19.20 5.30
CA VAL A 360 4.66 18.11 4.90
C VAL A 360 5.58 17.71 6.06
N LEU A 361 6.25 18.69 6.67
CA LEU A 361 7.19 18.44 7.78
C LEU A 361 6.44 17.88 9.01
N ALA A 362 5.31 18.49 9.36
CA ALA A 362 4.50 18.04 10.49
C ALA A 362 3.95 16.62 10.29
N ALA A 363 3.40 16.33 9.11
CA ALA A 363 2.89 14.99 8.79
C ALA A 363 4.02 13.95 8.79
N ALA A 364 5.20 14.27 8.23
CA ALA A 364 6.35 13.37 8.26
C ALA A 364 6.80 13.09 9.71
N ALA A 365 6.87 14.10 10.57
CA ALA A 365 7.24 13.95 11.97
C ALA A 365 6.24 13.05 12.72
N VAL A 366 4.94 13.26 12.53
CA VAL A 366 3.89 12.41 13.12
C VAL A 366 4.04 10.96 12.66
N VAL A 367 4.27 10.73 11.37
CA VAL A 367 4.44 9.36 10.83
C VAL A 367 5.71 8.70 11.36
N VAL A 368 6.82 9.44 11.51
CA VAL A 368 8.05 8.93 12.15
C VAL A 368 7.75 8.46 13.58
N VAL A 369 7.09 9.29 14.38
CA VAL A 369 6.70 8.92 15.75
C VAL A 369 5.81 7.68 15.75
N LEU A 370 4.77 7.63 14.92
CA LEU A 370 3.89 6.47 14.82
C LEU A 370 4.65 5.20 14.37
N ALA A 371 5.62 5.32 13.45
CA ALA A 371 6.42 4.20 12.99
C ALA A 371 7.35 3.65 14.10
N LEU A 372 7.84 4.51 14.99
CA LEU A 372 8.63 4.07 16.14
C LEU A 372 7.79 3.24 17.12
N PHE A 373 6.55 3.63 17.37
CA PHE A 373 5.61 2.85 18.20
C PHE A 373 5.11 1.58 17.50
N ALA A 374 5.05 1.56 16.18
CA ALA A 374 4.59 0.42 15.39
C ALA A 374 5.70 -0.61 15.08
N ALA A 375 6.84 -0.55 15.73
CA ALA A 375 7.99 -1.44 15.48
C ALA A 375 7.63 -2.93 15.56
N HIS A 376 6.73 -3.30 16.45
CA HIS A 376 6.27 -4.67 16.70
C HIS A 376 5.09 -5.11 15.82
N LEU A 377 4.42 -4.19 15.11
CA LEU A 377 3.29 -4.52 14.24
C LEU A 377 3.77 -5.03 12.88
N ASP A 378 3.02 -5.95 12.29
CA ASP A 378 3.30 -6.47 10.95
C ASP A 378 3.02 -5.41 9.88
N ALA A 379 3.99 -5.19 8.97
CA ALA A 379 3.84 -4.21 7.90
C ALA A 379 2.76 -4.59 6.88
N GLY A 380 2.61 -5.89 6.59
CA GLY A 380 1.58 -6.40 5.69
C GLY A 380 0.17 -6.15 6.23
N LEU A 381 -0.01 -6.36 7.54
CA LEU A 381 -1.28 -6.11 8.23
C LEU A 381 -1.66 -4.62 8.19
N LEU A 382 -0.72 -3.74 8.55
CA LEU A 382 -0.94 -2.28 8.53
C LEU A 382 -1.32 -1.77 7.13
N VAL A 383 -0.63 -2.25 6.10
CA VAL A 383 -0.93 -1.91 4.70
C VAL A 383 -2.31 -2.41 4.31
N THR A 384 -2.67 -3.64 4.68
CA THR A 384 -4.00 -4.22 4.39
C THR A 384 -5.12 -3.44 5.07
N TRP A 385 -4.90 -2.93 6.28
CA TRP A 385 -5.86 -2.04 6.94
C TRP A 385 -6.03 -0.71 6.20
N GLY A 386 -4.94 -0.14 5.69
CA GLY A 386 -5.02 1.04 4.82
C GLY A 386 -5.86 0.79 3.55
N PHE A 387 -5.69 -0.38 2.93
CA PHE A 387 -6.53 -0.80 1.81
C PHE A 387 -7.99 -1.04 2.24
N THR A 388 -8.22 -1.63 3.40
CA THR A 388 -9.57 -1.86 3.93
C THR A 388 -10.34 -0.56 4.15
N VAL A 389 -9.70 0.46 4.75
CA VAL A 389 -10.33 1.78 4.91
C VAL A 389 -10.63 2.41 3.55
N ALA A 390 -9.69 2.34 2.58
CA ALA A 390 -9.91 2.85 1.22
C ALA A 390 -11.03 2.10 0.50
N ALA A 391 -11.09 0.76 0.64
CA ALA A 391 -12.13 -0.09 0.09
C ALA A 391 -13.51 0.25 0.65
N SER A 392 -13.60 0.47 1.96
CA SER A 392 -14.87 0.70 2.66
C SER A 392 -15.39 2.14 2.52
N THR A 393 -14.55 3.08 2.07
CA THR A 393 -14.92 4.51 1.98
C THR A 393 -14.90 5.03 0.55
N PHE A 394 -13.71 5.10 -0.05
CA PHE A 394 -13.54 5.72 -1.37
C PHE A 394 -14.02 4.85 -2.52
N SER A 395 -13.94 3.52 -2.42
CA SER A 395 -14.37 2.67 -3.53
C SER A 395 -15.87 2.76 -3.78
N PRO A 396 -16.77 2.61 -2.78
CA PRO A 396 -18.20 2.85 -2.98
C PRO A 396 -18.50 4.29 -3.43
N LEU A 397 -17.80 5.29 -2.84
CA LEU A 397 -17.99 6.70 -3.21
C LEU A 397 -17.65 6.96 -4.69
N LEU A 398 -16.53 6.40 -5.18
CA LEU A 398 -16.10 6.57 -6.57
C LEU A 398 -17.01 5.82 -7.52
N VAL A 399 -17.32 4.56 -7.24
CA VAL A 399 -18.20 3.75 -8.11
C VAL A 399 -19.58 4.39 -8.20
N LEU A 400 -20.23 4.65 -7.08
CA LEU A 400 -21.57 5.25 -7.09
C LEU A 400 -21.54 6.70 -7.56
N GLY A 401 -20.52 7.49 -7.23
CA GLY A 401 -20.37 8.86 -7.68
C GLY A 401 -20.17 8.99 -9.19
N ILE A 402 -19.47 8.06 -9.82
CA ILE A 402 -19.22 8.05 -11.27
C ILE A 402 -20.38 7.40 -12.04
N TRP A 403 -20.90 6.27 -11.55
CA TRP A 403 -21.78 5.42 -12.35
C TRP A 403 -23.25 5.48 -11.94
N TRP A 404 -23.58 6.05 -10.76
CA TRP A 404 -24.97 6.10 -10.28
C TRP A 404 -25.47 7.55 -10.13
N PRO A 405 -26.42 7.99 -10.99
CA PRO A 405 -26.87 9.39 -10.99
C PRO A 405 -27.70 9.77 -9.76
N ARG A 406 -28.23 8.79 -9.02
CA ARG A 406 -29.11 9.04 -7.85
C ARG A 406 -28.35 9.24 -6.54
N LEU A 407 -27.00 9.17 -6.53
CA LEU A 407 -26.21 9.43 -5.34
C LEU A 407 -26.45 10.85 -4.84
N THR A 408 -26.78 10.98 -3.55
CA THR A 408 -27.00 12.27 -2.87
C THR A 408 -25.88 12.58 -1.89
N ALA A 409 -25.70 13.86 -1.52
CA ALA A 409 -24.70 14.27 -0.54
C ALA A 409 -24.91 13.62 0.85
N PRO A 410 -26.12 13.55 1.43
CA PRO A 410 -26.35 12.84 2.67
C PRO A 410 -26.01 11.35 2.57
N GLY A 411 -26.39 10.70 1.45
CA GLY A 411 -26.07 9.29 1.23
C GLY A 411 -24.56 9.04 1.21
N ALA A 412 -23.82 9.87 0.48
CA ALA A 412 -22.36 9.78 0.44
C ALA A 412 -21.71 10.02 1.81
N ILE A 413 -22.17 11.04 2.57
CA ILE A 413 -21.65 11.31 3.92
C ILE A 413 -21.91 10.14 4.85
N CYS A 414 -23.16 9.64 4.91
CA CYS A 414 -23.51 8.51 5.78
C CYS A 414 -22.73 7.24 5.42
N GLY A 415 -22.58 6.93 4.12
CA GLY A 415 -21.85 5.75 3.70
C GLY A 415 -20.35 5.84 3.92
N VAL A 416 -19.72 6.99 3.64
CA VAL A 416 -18.29 7.20 3.95
C VAL A 416 -18.05 7.15 5.47
N ALA A 417 -18.93 7.76 6.27
CA ALA A 417 -18.86 7.69 7.73
C ALA A 417 -19.04 6.26 8.25
N ALA A 418 -20.04 5.52 7.74
CA ALA A 418 -20.26 4.12 8.10
C ALA A 418 -19.04 3.25 7.75
N GLY A 419 -18.47 3.41 6.55
CA GLY A 419 -17.27 2.70 6.12
C GLY A 419 -16.04 3.04 6.97
N LEU A 420 -15.83 4.32 7.27
CA LEU A 420 -14.71 4.78 8.10
C LEU A 420 -14.84 4.26 9.54
N LEU A 421 -15.99 4.44 10.16
CA LEU A 421 -16.21 4.05 11.56
C LEU A 421 -16.17 2.53 11.74
N SER A 422 -16.80 1.77 10.83
CA SER A 422 -16.83 0.31 10.93
C SER A 422 -15.45 -0.30 10.68
N SER A 423 -14.70 0.15 9.65
CA SER A 423 -13.35 -0.37 9.39
C SER A 423 -12.35 0.05 10.45
N SER A 424 -12.36 1.32 10.88
CA SER A 424 -11.46 1.80 11.96
C SER A 424 -11.82 1.18 13.31
N GLY A 425 -13.11 0.94 13.58
CA GLY A 425 -13.56 0.25 14.79
C GLY A 425 -13.08 -1.19 14.85
N ALA A 426 -13.18 -1.93 13.75
CA ALA A 426 -12.66 -3.30 13.65
C ALA A 426 -11.13 -3.32 13.85
N ILE A 427 -10.40 -2.40 13.21
CA ILE A 427 -8.95 -2.25 13.41
C ILE A 427 -8.62 -1.96 14.88
N ALA A 428 -9.36 -1.07 15.53
CA ALA A 428 -9.16 -0.77 16.94
C ALA A 428 -9.42 -1.98 17.85
N VAL A 429 -10.44 -2.79 17.55
CA VAL A 429 -10.69 -4.06 18.28
C VAL A 429 -9.53 -5.04 18.05
N THR A 430 -8.97 -5.12 16.85
CA THR A 430 -7.80 -5.98 16.60
C THR A 430 -6.56 -5.52 17.38
N LEU A 431 -6.37 -4.20 17.53
CA LEU A 431 -5.18 -3.65 18.19
C LEU A 431 -5.28 -3.68 19.72
N PHE A 432 -6.45 -3.42 20.27
CA PHE A 432 -6.64 -3.16 21.70
C PHE A 432 -7.63 -4.11 22.38
N GLY A 433 -8.35 -4.92 21.60
CA GLY A 433 -9.34 -5.87 22.11
C GLY A 433 -8.73 -7.21 22.50
N PRO A 434 -9.51 -8.05 23.17
CA PRO A 434 -9.11 -9.42 23.44
C PRO A 434 -9.05 -10.24 22.13
N PRO A 435 -8.23 -11.29 22.06
CA PRO A 435 -8.23 -12.21 20.94
C PRO A 435 -9.62 -12.87 20.78
N LEU A 436 -10.17 -12.77 19.58
CA LEU A 436 -11.48 -13.34 19.25
C LEU A 436 -11.31 -14.70 18.59
N PRO A 437 -12.20 -15.68 18.87
CA PRO A 437 -12.11 -17.02 18.28
C PRO A 437 -12.77 -17.12 16.90
N GLY A 438 -12.28 -18.04 16.08
CA GLY A 438 -12.93 -18.51 14.85
C GLY A 438 -13.26 -17.40 13.84
N VAL A 439 -14.46 -17.42 13.30
CA VAL A 439 -14.95 -16.47 12.29
C VAL A 439 -14.85 -15.01 12.75
N LEU A 440 -15.09 -14.72 14.04
CA LEU A 440 -15.04 -13.35 14.56
C LEU A 440 -13.64 -12.76 14.45
N ALA A 441 -12.61 -13.57 14.66
CA ALA A 441 -11.21 -13.14 14.49
C ALA A 441 -10.97 -12.63 13.06
N ILE A 442 -11.42 -13.36 12.03
CA ILE A 442 -11.26 -12.96 10.62
C ILE A 442 -12.07 -11.70 10.31
N LEU A 443 -13.34 -11.65 10.74
CA LEU A 443 -14.21 -10.51 10.48
C LEU A 443 -13.68 -9.21 11.09
N VAL A 444 -12.93 -9.28 12.17
CA VAL A 444 -12.34 -8.12 12.83
C VAL A 444 -10.96 -7.80 12.26
N THR A 445 -10.11 -8.80 12.01
CA THR A 445 -8.77 -8.62 11.45
C THR A 445 -8.80 -8.20 9.98
N GLN A 446 -9.76 -8.76 9.21
CA GLN A 446 -9.96 -8.51 7.77
C GLN A 446 -11.40 -8.02 7.49
N PRO A 447 -11.78 -6.84 7.95
CA PRO A 447 -13.19 -6.44 7.99
C PRO A 447 -13.77 -6.03 6.63
N ALA A 448 -12.98 -5.97 5.55
CA ALA A 448 -13.43 -5.50 4.24
C ALA A 448 -14.67 -6.23 3.71
N MET A 449 -14.82 -7.54 4.02
CA MET A 449 -15.94 -8.35 3.56
C MET A 449 -17.31 -7.81 3.96
N TRP A 450 -17.42 -7.20 5.12
CA TRP A 450 -18.69 -6.66 5.61
C TRP A 450 -18.72 -5.12 5.63
N THR A 451 -17.58 -4.46 5.84
CA THR A 451 -17.54 -2.98 5.91
C THR A 451 -17.75 -2.33 4.54
N VAL A 452 -17.29 -2.95 3.46
CA VAL A 452 -17.52 -2.46 2.09
C VAL A 452 -19.01 -2.54 1.70
N PRO A 453 -19.69 -3.70 1.80
CA PRO A 453 -21.13 -3.76 1.58
C PRO A 453 -21.93 -2.84 2.49
N LEU A 454 -21.58 -2.74 3.78
CA LEU A 454 -22.24 -1.85 4.72
C LEU A 454 -22.20 -0.39 4.23
N ALA A 455 -21.02 0.10 3.83
CA ALA A 455 -20.86 1.45 3.31
C ALA A 455 -21.66 1.67 2.01
N ALA A 456 -21.57 0.74 1.07
CA ALA A 456 -22.28 0.82 -0.21
C ALA A 456 -23.80 0.81 -0.02
N VAL A 457 -24.32 -0.13 0.78
CA VAL A 457 -25.74 -0.22 1.10
C VAL A 457 -26.22 1.03 1.83
N THR A 458 -25.47 1.54 2.79
CA THR A 458 -25.80 2.78 3.50
C THR A 458 -25.87 3.97 2.51
N MET A 459 -24.90 4.09 1.59
CA MET A 459 -24.93 5.14 0.55
C MET A 459 -26.19 5.03 -0.31
N VAL A 460 -26.54 3.84 -0.74
CA VAL A 460 -27.71 3.59 -1.59
C VAL A 460 -29.01 3.88 -0.84
N LEU A 461 -29.21 3.27 0.33
CA LEU A 461 -30.46 3.40 1.08
C LEU A 461 -30.75 4.85 1.51
N VAL A 462 -29.74 5.58 1.98
CA VAL A 462 -29.91 6.99 2.34
C VAL A 462 -30.17 7.85 1.09
N SER A 463 -29.49 7.56 -0.02
CA SER A 463 -29.71 8.30 -1.28
C SER A 463 -31.10 8.07 -1.88
N LEU A 464 -31.65 6.87 -1.74
CA LEU A 464 -33.01 6.55 -2.23
C LEU A 464 -34.09 7.32 -1.48
N ARG A 465 -33.86 7.72 -0.22
CA ARG A 465 -34.78 8.56 0.56
C ARG A 465 -34.73 10.05 0.17
N GLY A 466 -33.66 10.46 -0.53
CA GLY A 466 -33.46 11.83 -0.98
C GLY A 466 -33.82 12.04 -2.46
N ARG A 467 -33.85 13.29 -2.88
CA ARG A 467 -33.94 13.65 -4.30
C ARG A 467 -32.55 13.90 -4.86
N PRO A 468 -32.19 13.30 -6.01
CA PRO A 468 -30.93 13.58 -6.65
C PRO A 468 -30.85 15.06 -7.07
N PRO A 469 -29.66 15.68 -7.09
CA PRO A 469 -29.49 17.02 -7.60
C PRO A 469 -29.98 17.11 -9.05
N ALA A 470 -30.62 18.22 -9.44
CA ALA A 470 -31.15 18.43 -10.79
C ALA A 470 -30.07 18.28 -11.89
N TRP A 471 -28.83 18.62 -11.58
CA TRP A 471 -27.68 18.52 -12.48
C TRP A 471 -26.95 17.14 -12.45
N ALA A 472 -27.45 16.16 -11.66
CA ALA A 472 -26.77 14.89 -11.48
C ALA A 472 -26.55 14.11 -12.79
N MET A 473 -27.56 14.08 -13.67
CA MET A 473 -27.48 13.43 -14.98
C MET A 473 -26.47 14.13 -15.89
N THR A 474 -26.51 15.46 -15.97
CA THR A 474 -25.57 16.24 -16.77
C THR A 474 -24.13 16.06 -16.29
N ALA A 475 -23.90 16.04 -14.97
CA ALA A 475 -22.59 15.77 -14.40
C ALA A 475 -22.09 14.38 -14.78
N MET A 476 -22.96 13.36 -14.72
CA MET A 476 -22.61 11.99 -15.12
C MET A 476 -22.26 11.92 -16.61
N LEU A 477 -23.05 12.53 -17.49
CA LEU A 477 -22.77 12.56 -18.93
C LEU A 477 -21.41 13.20 -19.22
N ARG A 478 -21.05 14.28 -18.54
CA ARG A 478 -19.73 14.92 -18.66
C ARG A 478 -18.59 13.97 -18.28
N LEU A 479 -18.75 13.20 -17.20
CA LEU A 479 -17.74 12.23 -16.78
C LEU A 479 -17.51 11.11 -17.82
N HIS A 480 -18.53 10.77 -18.64
CA HIS A 480 -18.48 9.65 -19.57
C HIS A 480 -18.22 10.08 -21.03
N LEU A 481 -18.76 11.19 -21.47
CA LEU A 481 -18.78 11.58 -22.88
C LEU A 481 -17.83 12.73 -23.21
N ASP A 482 -17.57 13.63 -22.27
CA ASP A 482 -16.84 14.88 -22.55
C ASP A 482 -15.33 14.71 -22.29
N GLU A 483 -14.52 14.97 -23.30
CA GLU A 483 -13.10 15.28 -23.14
C GLU A 483 -13.02 16.76 -22.71
N ALA A 484 -13.39 17.06 -21.47
CA ALA A 484 -13.62 18.41 -20.99
C ALA A 484 -12.44 19.33 -21.27
N ARG A 485 -12.66 20.34 -22.12
CA ARG A 485 -11.75 21.46 -22.33
C ARG A 485 -11.76 22.42 -21.14
N GLU A 486 -12.79 22.37 -20.32
CA GLU A 486 -12.95 23.18 -19.10
C GLU A 486 -13.18 22.30 -17.88
N PRO A 487 -12.49 22.54 -16.74
CA PRO A 487 -12.71 21.79 -15.53
C PRO A 487 -14.14 21.99 -15.02
N MET A 488 -14.78 20.91 -14.53
CA MET A 488 -16.11 20.93 -13.92
C MET A 488 -16.16 21.85 -12.69
N PHE A 489 -15.03 22.09 -12.07
CA PHE A 489 -14.85 22.93 -10.90
C PHE A 489 -14.30 24.29 -11.31
N GLN A 490 -15.17 25.32 -11.34
CA GLN A 490 -14.74 26.70 -11.26
C GLN A 490 -14.69 27.09 -9.78
N PRO A 491 -13.52 27.44 -9.23
CA PRO A 491 -13.46 27.92 -7.86
C PRO A 491 -14.34 29.16 -7.77
N ARG A 492 -15.24 29.22 -6.77
CA ARG A 492 -16.08 30.37 -6.48
C ARG A 492 -15.22 31.63 -6.55
N ARG A 493 -15.68 32.63 -7.32
CA ARG A 493 -15.03 33.94 -7.53
C ARG A 493 -14.93 34.80 -6.26
N GLY A 494 -14.46 34.22 -5.14
CA GLY A 494 -14.37 34.87 -3.84
C GLY A 494 -12.98 34.94 -3.22
N ASN A 495 -12.00 34.19 -3.70
CA ASN A 495 -10.66 34.25 -3.13
C ASN A 495 -9.58 34.21 -4.21
N ARG A 496 -9.36 35.36 -4.83
CA ARG A 496 -8.29 35.60 -5.81
C ARG A 496 -6.95 35.84 -5.08
N SER A 497 -6.49 34.91 -4.28
CA SER A 497 -5.12 35.00 -3.79
C SER A 497 -4.45 33.62 -3.90
N ALA A 498 -3.44 33.58 -4.73
CA ALA A 498 -2.30 32.68 -4.76
C ALA A 498 -2.24 31.52 -5.78
N TRP A 499 -3.26 31.20 -6.55
CA TRP A 499 -3.09 30.25 -7.68
C TRP A 499 -3.71 30.82 -8.95
N SER A 500 -3.16 31.94 -9.45
CA SER A 500 -3.62 32.49 -10.70
C SER A 500 -3.24 31.59 -11.87
N SER A 501 -4.27 31.06 -12.53
CA SER A 501 -4.20 30.33 -13.80
C SER A 501 -3.47 31.11 -14.91
N ARG A 502 -3.14 32.39 -14.71
CA ARG A 502 -2.44 33.23 -15.69
C ARG A 502 -1.03 32.80 -16.03
N ARG A 503 -0.29 32.14 -15.13
CA ARG A 503 1.07 31.64 -15.44
C ARG A 503 1.09 30.42 -16.36
N TRP A 504 0.00 29.64 -16.42
CA TRP A 504 -0.09 28.48 -17.30
C TRP A 504 -0.35 28.86 -18.77
N TRP A 505 -1.11 29.93 -19.02
CA TRP A 505 -1.38 30.42 -20.34
C TRP A 505 -0.18 31.09 -21.00
N THR A 506 0.70 31.74 -20.23
CA THR A 506 1.92 32.38 -20.74
C THR A 506 2.96 31.34 -21.19
N VAL A 507 3.09 30.23 -20.47
CA VAL A 507 4.02 29.15 -20.86
C VAL A 507 3.54 28.43 -22.13
N ARG A 508 2.23 28.23 -22.30
CA ARG A 508 1.67 27.62 -23.52
C ARG A 508 1.81 28.53 -24.75
N ARG A 509 1.79 29.85 -24.59
CA ARG A 509 2.06 30.80 -25.66
C ARG A 509 3.53 30.87 -26.06
N MET A 510 4.46 30.74 -25.11
CA MET A 510 5.90 30.68 -25.40
C MET A 510 6.30 29.41 -26.16
N LEU A 511 5.73 28.26 -25.83
CA LEU A 511 6.03 27.00 -26.54
C LEU A 511 5.42 26.94 -27.96
N ARG A 512 4.42 27.74 -28.29
CA ARG A 512 3.90 27.86 -29.66
C ARG A 512 4.68 28.86 -30.55
N ARG A 513 5.52 29.73 -29.95
CA ARG A 513 6.34 30.69 -30.70
C ARG A 513 7.75 30.23 -31.01
N SER A 514 8.24 29.11 -30.39
CA SER A 514 9.54 28.52 -30.66
C SER A 514 9.53 27.41 -31.73
N GLY A 515 8.43 27.22 -32.41
CA GLY A 515 8.27 26.24 -33.49
C GLY A 515 7.96 26.88 -34.84
N ARG A 516 8.68 27.94 -35.21
CA ARG A 516 8.84 28.41 -36.59
C ARG A 516 10.31 28.66 -36.88
#